data_2815065d954650af019d670bc1ed5e4d
#
_entry.id   2815065d954650af019d670bc1ed5e4d
#
_cell.length_a   1.000
_cell.length_b   1.000
_cell.length_c   1.000
_cell.angle_alpha   90.00
_cell.angle_beta   90.00
_cell.angle_gamma   90.00
#
_symmetry.space_group_name_H-M   'P 1'
#
loop_
_entity.id
_entity.type
_entity.pdbx_description
1 polymer ?
#
loop_
_entity_poly.entity_id
_entity_poly.type
_entity_poly.pdbx_seq_one_letter_code
_entity_poly.pdbx_strand_id
1 'polypeptide(L)'
;MTDTAPRTDSWTVAGRTFNSRLIVGTGKYRDYAQNAAAAEASGAEMVTVAVRRVNLTDPNQPVLTDFIDPKKYTYLPNTAGCFTGEDAVRTLRLAREAGGWTLVKLEVLADPKTLFPDMEETLRSLKLLTAEGFEVMVYCTDDPVYARKLEDAGAVAIMPLGAPIGSGLGVQNPINIRLIVEQSKVPVLVDAGVGTASDAAIAMELGCEGVLMNTAIAEARDPLLMASAMKHAVIAGRESYLAGRMKKRFYADPSSPLAGLI
;
A
#
# COMPACT_ATOMS: atom_id res chain seq x y z
N MET A 1 13.13 -18.99 -30.56
CA MET A 1 13.21 -17.53 -30.36
C MET A 1 12.04 -17.16 -29.50
N THR A 2 12.26 -16.97 -28.19
CA THR A 2 11.22 -16.55 -27.25
C THR A 2 11.03 -15.07 -27.43
N ASP A 3 9.80 -14.67 -27.75
CA ASP A 3 9.36 -13.29 -27.87
C ASP A 3 9.64 -12.56 -26.54
N THR A 4 10.62 -11.67 -26.57
CA THR A 4 11.06 -10.88 -25.40
C THR A 4 10.42 -9.49 -25.37
N ALA A 5 9.16 -9.38 -25.83
CA ALA A 5 8.41 -8.18 -25.57
C ALA A 5 8.32 -7.97 -24.04
N PRO A 6 8.63 -6.79 -23.50
CA PRO A 6 8.51 -6.55 -22.08
C PRO A 6 7.07 -6.83 -21.66
N ARG A 7 6.87 -7.80 -20.77
CA ARG A 7 5.57 -8.04 -20.17
C ARG A 7 5.19 -6.78 -19.41
N THR A 8 4.18 -6.07 -19.87
CA THR A 8 3.57 -5.00 -19.13
C THR A 8 2.81 -5.62 -17.96
N ASP A 9 3.44 -5.73 -16.79
CA ASP A 9 2.85 -6.25 -15.57
C ASP A 9 2.19 -5.09 -14.81
N SER A 10 1.08 -4.58 -15.33
CA SER A 10 0.24 -3.57 -14.68
C SER A 10 -0.78 -4.21 -13.74
N TRP A 11 -1.31 -3.41 -12.84
CA TRP A 11 -2.43 -3.79 -11.97
C TRP A 11 -3.52 -2.72 -12.03
N THR A 12 -4.75 -3.12 -11.68
CA THR A 12 -5.91 -2.23 -11.83
C THR A 12 -6.70 -2.19 -10.54
N VAL A 13 -7.11 -1.00 -10.12
CA VAL A 13 -8.03 -0.77 -9.01
C VAL A 13 -9.06 0.28 -9.40
N ALA A 14 -10.34 0.02 -9.15
CA ALA A 14 -11.43 0.95 -9.46
C ALA A 14 -11.36 1.49 -10.91
N GLY A 15 -11.08 0.60 -11.89
CA GLY A 15 -10.98 0.95 -13.31
C GLY A 15 -9.73 1.75 -13.71
N ARG A 16 -8.81 2.06 -12.78
CA ARG A 16 -7.55 2.78 -13.03
C ARG A 16 -6.40 1.79 -13.09
N THR A 17 -5.56 1.88 -14.11
CA THR A 17 -4.41 1.00 -14.32
C THR A 17 -3.12 1.68 -13.93
N PHE A 18 -2.26 0.96 -13.21
CA PHE A 18 -0.97 1.42 -12.70
C PHE A 18 0.13 0.45 -13.09
N ASN A 19 1.32 0.99 -13.40
CA ASN A 19 2.53 0.21 -13.65
C ASN A 19 3.37 0.09 -12.37
N SER A 20 3.34 1.12 -11.52
CA SER A 20 4.01 1.07 -10.23
C SER A 20 3.17 0.32 -9.21
N ARG A 21 3.79 -0.63 -8.52
CA ARG A 21 3.18 -1.38 -7.42
C ARG A 21 3.53 -0.81 -6.04
N LEU A 22 4.18 0.37 -6.04
CA LEU A 22 4.54 1.11 -4.85
C LEU A 22 3.63 2.33 -4.70
N ILE A 23 2.92 2.42 -3.58
CA ILE A 23 2.17 3.59 -3.15
C ILE A 23 2.95 4.24 -2.02
N VAL A 24 3.14 5.55 -2.07
CA VAL A 24 3.89 6.27 -1.02
C VAL A 24 3.01 7.28 -0.29
N GLY A 25 3.28 7.43 1.00
CA GLY A 25 2.66 8.45 1.81
C GLY A 25 3.34 9.81 1.66
N THR A 26 2.67 10.85 2.14
CA THR A 26 3.13 12.24 2.06
C THR A 26 3.41 12.87 3.44
N GLY A 27 3.44 12.08 4.50
CA GLY A 27 3.71 12.54 5.85
C GLY A 27 5.16 12.35 6.29
N LYS A 28 5.56 13.04 7.37
CA LYS A 28 6.84 12.89 8.09
C LYS A 28 8.11 13.35 7.34
N TYR A 29 8.05 13.75 6.10
CA TYR A 29 9.19 14.35 5.41
C TYR A 29 9.53 15.72 6.02
N ARG A 30 10.79 16.13 5.91
CA ARG A 30 11.27 17.41 6.42
C ARG A 30 10.51 18.60 5.80
N ASP A 31 10.23 18.51 4.50
CA ASP A 31 9.53 19.52 3.72
C ASP A 31 8.88 18.89 2.47
N TYR A 32 8.05 19.65 1.77
CA TYR A 32 7.36 19.19 0.56
C TYR A 32 8.34 18.91 -0.61
N ALA A 33 9.47 19.58 -0.68
CA ALA A 33 10.47 19.35 -1.73
C ALA A 33 11.12 17.96 -1.56
N GLN A 34 11.48 17.58 -0.33
CA GLN A 34 11.98 16.23 -0.03
C GLN A 34 10.91 15.18 -0.30
N ASN A 35 9.65 15.46 0.04
CA ASN A 35 8.52 14.56 -0.23
C ASN A 35 8.37 14.30 -1.74
N ALA A 36 8.36 15.37 -2.55
CA ALA A 36 8.26 15.28 -4.00
C ALA A 36 9.44 14.51 -4.61
N ALA A 37 10.67 14.79 -4.16
CA ALA A 37 11.86 14.07 -4.62
C ALA A 37 11.82 12.58 -4.26
N ALA A 38 11.33 12.23 -3.07
CA ALA A 38 11.17 10.83 -2.66
C ALA A 38 10.06 10.12 -3.47
N ALA A 39 8.94 10.79 -3.73
CA ALA A 39 7.88 10.26 -4.60
C ALA A 39 8.40 9.99 -6.02
N GLU A 40 9.19 10.90 -6.58
CA GLU A 40 9.84 10.72 -7.88
C GLU A 40 10.82 9.54 -7.88
N ALA A 41 11.72 9.47 -6.89
CA ALA A 41 12.72 8.40 -6.77
C ALA A 41 12.05 7.02 -6.58
N SER A 42 10.91 6.97 -5.90
CA SER A 42 10.13 5.75 -5.70
C SER A 42 9.47 5.22 -6.97
N GLY A 43 9.28 6.07 -7.98
CA GLY A 43 8.52 5.76 -9.18
C GLY A 43 7.03 5.47 -8.92
N ALA A 44 6.51 5.89 -7.77
CA ALA A 44 5.10 5.73 -7.46
C ALA A 44 4.23 6.54 -8.42
N GLU A 45 3.08 5.99 -8.78
CA GLU A 45 2.04 6.67 -9.57
C GLU A 45 0.84 7.08 -8.70
N MET A 46 0.80 6.59 -7.46
CA MET A 46 -0.23 6.92 -6.47
C MET A 46 0.42 7.38 -5.16
N VAL A 47 -0.13 8.44 -4.57
CA VAL A 47 0.32 9.00 -3.30
C VAL A 47 -0.85 9.15 -2.33
N THR A 48 -0.65 8.77 -1.05
CA THR A 48 -1.69 8.99 -0.03
C THR A 48 -1.60 10.41 0.53
N VAL A 49 -2.77 10.99 0.77
CA VAL A 49 -2.91 12.33 1.33
C VAL A 49 -3.83 12.29 2.55
N ALA A 50 -3.30 12.62 3.72
CA ALA A 50 -4.12 12.74 4.91
C ALA A 50 -4.99 14.00 4.82
N VAL A 51 -6.29 13.85 4.62
CA VAL A 51 -7.24 14.96 4.42
C VAL A 51 -7.16 15.98 5.56
N ARG A 52 -7.00 15.51 6.80
CA ARG A 52 -6.85 16.37 7.98
C ARG A 52 -5.61 17.28 7.98
N ARG A 53 -4.62 17.00 7.10
CA ARG A 53 -3.36 17.74 7.00
C ARG A 53 -3.30 18.64 5.77
N VAL A 54 -4.32 18.61 4.93
CA VAL A 54 -4.40 19.52 3.77
C VAL A 54 -4.75 20.91 4.29
N ASN A 55 -3.88 21.87 4.02
CA ASN A 55 -4.17 23.27 4.35
C ASN A 55 -5.27 23.78 3.40
N LEU A 56 -6.48 23.89 3.90
CA LEU A 56 -7.63 24.42 3.16
C LEU A 56 -7.89 25.92 3.46
N THR A 57 -7.16 26.53 4.40
CA THR A 57 -7.56 27.80 5.00
C THR A 57 -6.56 28.95 4.87
N ASP A 58 -5.27 28.67 4.65
CA ASP A 58 -4.26 29.73 4.51
C ASP A 58 -3.68 29.76 3.08
N PRO A 59 -4.10 30.70 2.22
CA PRO A 59 -3.64 30.77 0.84
C PRO A 59 -2.17 31.25 0.70
N ASN A 60 -1.54 31.68 1.80
CA ASN A 60 -0.15 32.19 1.76
C ASN A 60 0.86 31.10 2.14
N GLN A 61 0.43 29.91 2.53
CA GLN A 61 1.34 28.81 2.80
C GLN A 61 1.40 27.84 1.62
N PRO A 62 2.60 27.31 1.30
CA PRO A 62 2.72 26.31 0.25
C PRO A 62 1.85 25.08 0.57
N VAL A 63 1.18 24.56 -0.44
CA VAL A 63 0.35 23.38 -0.35
C VAL A 63 1.02 22.18 -1.05
N LEU A 64 0.63 20.97 -0.67
CA LEU A 64 1.21 19.75 -1.22
C LEU A 64 1.14 19.71 -2.76
N THR A 65 0.06 20.24 -3.34
CA THR A 65 -0.19 20.25 -4.79
C THR A 65 0.79 21.13 -5.58
N ASP A 66 1.49 22.04 -4.91
CA ASP A 66 2.54 22.86 -5.55
C ASP A 66 3.80 22.03 -5.84
N PHE A 67 3.99 20.91 -5.15
CA PHE A 67 5.18 20.07 -5.23
C PHE A 67 4.91 18.69 -5.84
N ILE A 68 3.75 18.12 -5.56
CA ILE A 68 3.31 16.83 -6.09
C ILE A 68 2.12 17.09 -7.01
N ASP A 69 2.39 17.13 -8.31
CA ASP A 69 1.37 17.48 -9.33
C ASP A 69 0.25 16.43 -9.39
N PRO A 70 -1.01 16.81 -9.11
CA PRO A 70 -2.15 15.89 -9.19
C PRO A 70 -2.46 15.42 -10.62
N LYS A 71 -1.85 16.02 -11.65
CA LYS A 71 -1.91 15.51 -13.03
C LYS A 71 -0.96 14.34 -13.27
N LYS A 72 0.14 14.28 -12.50
CA LYS A 72 1.15 13.23 -12.58
C LYS A 72 0.83 12.07 -11.63
N TYR A 73 0.31 12.37 -10.44
CA TYR A 73 0.07 11.40 -9.40
C TYR A 73 -1.43 11.24 -9.13
N THR A 74 -1.87 9.99 -9.00
CA THR A 74 -3.20 9.72 -8.45
C THR A 74 -3.17 9.96 -6.94
N TYR A 75 -3.97 10.91 -6.49
CA TYR A 75 -4.15 11.17 -5.06
C TYR A 75 -5.10 10.15 -4.45
N LEU A 76 -4.69 9.57 -3.33
CA LEU A 76 -5.48 8.66 -2.52
C LEU A 76 -5.73 9.30 -1.15
N PRO A 77 -6.78 10.12 -1.00
CA PRO A 77 -7.14 10.69 0.29
C PRO A 77 -7.42 9.61 1.32
N ASN A 78 -6.91 9.79 2.54
CA ASN A 78 -7.08 8.83 3.61
C ASN A 78 -7.61 9.45 4.91
N THR A 79 -8.11 8.59 5.77
CA THR A 79 -8.66 8.94 7.09
C THR A 79 -7.65 8.74 8.21
N ALA A 80 -6.36 8.90 7.92
CA ALA A 80 -5.30 8.75 8.91
C ALA A 80 -5.56 9.58 10.19
N GLY A 81 -5.53 8.90 11.33
CA GLY A 81 -5.80 9.50 12.63
C GLY A 81 -7.27 9.63 13.00
N CYS A 82 -8.20 8.96 12.30
CA CYS A 82 -9.58 8.81 12.73
C CYS A 82 -9.72 7.60 13.65
N PHE A 83 -10.32 7.84 14.83
CA PHE A 83 -10.58 6.82 15.86
C PHE A 83 -12.06 6.45 15.97
N THR A 84 -12.90 7.01 15.11
CA THR A 84 -14.32 6.64 14.99
C THR A 84 -14.71 6.52 13.53
N GLY A 85 -15.67 5.64 13.23
CA GLY A 85 -16.21 5.50 11.89
C GLY A 85 -16.90 6.77 11.40
N GLU A 86 -17.57 7.50 12.31
CA GLU A 86 -18.23 8.77 11.99
C GLU A 86 -17.23 9.83 11.50
N ASP A 87 -16.11 9.99 12.21
CA ASP A 87 -15.04 10.91 11.79
C ASP A 87 -14.41 10.51 10.46
N ALA A 88 -14.20 9.20 10.24
CA ALA A 88 -13.67 8.69 8.98
C ALA A 88 -14.61 8.99 7.80
N VAL A 89 -15.89 8.68 7.93
CA VAL A 89 -16.90 8.95 6.89
C VAL A 89 -17.00 10.45 6.62
N ARG A 90 -17.08 11.28 7.67
CA ARG A 90 -17.10 12.74 7.53
C ARG A 90 -15.87 13.26 6.80
N THR A 91 -14.69 12.74 7.13
CA THR A 91 -13.42 13.15 6.51
C THR A 91 -13.41 12.85 5.02
N LEU A 92 -13.87 11.67 4.59
CA LEU A 92 -13.93 11.32 3.17
C LEU A 92 -14.99 12.08 2.38
N ARG A 93 -16.13 12.39 3.01
CA ARG A 93 -17.13 13.30 2.40
C ARG A 93 -16.53 14.68 2.13
N LEU A 94 -15.79 15.24 3.11
CA LEU A 94 -15.06 16.50 2.92
C LEU A 94 -14.01 16.42 1.81
N ALA A 95 -13.29 15.29 1.69
CA ALA A 95 -12.36 15.09 0.58
C ALA A 95 -13.07 15.13 -0.77
N ARG A 96 -14.21 14.48 -0.90
CA ARG A 96 -15.01 14.52 -2.14
C ARG A 96 -15.53 15.92 -2.46
N GLU A 97 -15.99 16.66 -1.47
CA GLU A 97 -16.44 18.05 -1.65
C GLU A 97 -15.28 18.97 -2.07
N ALA A 98 -14.09 18.80 -1.49
CA ALA A 98 -12.95 19.64 -1.74
C ALA A 98 -12.25 19.37 -3.09
N GLY A 99 -12.20 18.10 -3.53
CA GLY A 99 -11.39 17.73 -4.70
C GLY A 99 -12.05 16.72 -5.64
N GLY A 100 -13.32 16.36 -5.43
CA GLY A 100 -14.03 15.40 -6.28
C GLY A 100 -13.53 13.95 -6.15
N TRP A 101 -12.71 13.64 -5.14
CA TRP A 101 -12.13 12.31 -5.00
C TRP A 101 -13.17 11.27 -4.59
N THR A 102 -13.31 10.23 -5.41
CA THR A 102 -14.13 9.05 -5.12
C THR A 102 -13.28 7.85 -4.71
N LEU A 103 -12.07 7.72 -5.27
CA LEU A 103 -11.09 6.71 -4.83
C LEU A 103 -10.41 7.22 -3.55
N VAL A 104 -10.59 6.46 -2.46
CA VAL A 104 -10.18 6.86 -1.12
C VAL A 104 -9.64 5.68 -0.32
N LYS A 105 -8.83 5.95 0.70
CA LYS A 105 -8.37 4.94 1.66
C LYS A 105 -9.05 5.14 3.00
N LEU A 106 -9.78 4.12 3.44
CA LEU A 106 -10.44 4.08 4.74
C LEU A 106 -9.53 3.42 5.77
N GLU A 107 -9.32 4.10 6.88
CA GLU A 107 -8.74 3.52 8.10
C GLU A 107 -9.51 4.08 9.31
N VAL A 108 -9.94 3.20 10.22
CA VAL A 108 -10.51 3.55 11.52
C VAL A 108 -9.67 2.87 12.58
N LEU A 109 -9.05 3.65 13.46
CA LEU A 109 -8.09 3.14 14.45
C LEU A 109 -8.80 2.82 15.76
N ALA A 110 -8.49 1.66 16.37
CA ALA A 110 -9.04 1.24 17.64
C ALA A 110 -8.23 1.77 18.84
N ASP A 111 -6.91 1.82 18.70
CA ASP A 111 -6.00 2.09 19.81
C ASP A 111 -4.90 3.08 19.41
N PRO A 112 -4.71 4.18 20.13
CA PRO A 112 -3.72 5.20 19.77
C PRO A 112 -2.27 4.76 19.97
N LYS A 113 -2.00 3.71 20.73
CA LYS A 113 -0.65 3.21 20.97
C LYS A 113 -0.19 2.24 19.88
N THR A 114 -1.08 1.37 19.44
CA THR A 114 -0.76 0.31 18.47
C THR A 114 -1.19 0.65 17.06
N LEU A 115 -2.15 1.57 16.90
CA LEU A 115 -2.77 1.98 15.64
C LEU A 115 -3.37 0.78 14.85
N PHE A 116 -3.79 -0.26 15.58
CA PHE A 116 -4.57 -1.33 14.98
C PHE A 116 -5.95 -0.81 14.54
N PRO A 117 -6.47 -1.33 13.42
CA PRO A 117 -7.79 -0.92 12.95
C PRO A 117 -8.92 -1.49 13.82
N ASP A 118 -9.97 -0.67 14.03
CA ASP A 118 -11.27 -1.15 14.52
C ASP A 118 -12.03 -1.79 13.38
N MET A 119 -12.07 -3.10 13.35
CA MET A 119 -12.62 -3.84 12.22
C MET A 119 -14.14 -3.73 12.11
N GLU A 120 -14.86 -3.55 13.22
CA GLU A 120 -16.32 -3.38 13.22
C GLU A 120 -16.70 -2.01 12.68
N GLU A 121 -16.06 -0.95 13.19
CA GLU A 121 -16.25 0.41 12.72
C GLU A 121 -15.79 0.56 11.26
N THR A 122 -14.69 -0.09 10.87
CA THR A 122 -14.20 -0.10 9.49
C THR A 122 -15.22 -0.72 8.55
N LEU A 123 -15.78 -1.88 8.88
CA LEU A 123 -16.79 -2.55 8.06
C LEU A 123 -18.09 -1.74 7.96
N ARG A 124 -18.53 -1.12 9.06
CA ARG A 124 -19.70 -0.24 9.09
C ARG A 124 -19.49 0.99 8.21
N SER A 125 -18.35 1.65 8.34
CA SER A 125 -18.00 2.84 7.57
C SER A 125 -17.84 2.53 6.08
N LEU A 126 -17.23 1.38 5.74
CA LEU A 126 -17.12 0.92 4.36
C LEU A 126 -18.49 0.80 3.70
N LYS A 127 -19.46 0.14 4.35
CA LYS A 127 -20.83 -0.03 3.81
C LYS A 127 -21.53 1.30 3.55
N LEU A 128 -21.33 2.29 4.42
CA LEU A 128 -21.87 3.64 4.21
C LEU A 128 -21.22 4.33 3.01
N LEU A 129 -19.90 4.29 2.91
CA LEU A 129 -19.16 4.94 1.85
C LEU A 129 -19.43 4.31 0.49
N THR A 130 -19.48 2.98 0.40
CA THR A 130 -19.81 2.29 -0.86
C THR A 130 -21.23 2.57 -1.32
N ALA A 131 -22.21 2.65 -0.41
CA ALA A 131 -23.58 3.06 -0.72
C ALA A 131 -23.66 4.52 -1.25
N GLU A 132 -22.71 5.36 -0.88
CA GLU A 132 -22.58 6.73 -1.38
C GLU A 132 -21.74 6.86 -2.67
N GLY A 133 -21.30 5.74 -3.25
CA GLY A 133 -20.54 5.71 -4.50
C GLY A 133 -19.05 5.99 -4.36
N PHE A 134 -18.47 5.84 -3.16
CA PHE A 134 -17.03 5.85 -3.00
C PHE A 134 -16.39 4.51 -3.43
N GLU A 135 -15.21 4.60 -4.01
CA GLU A 135 -14.33 3.49 -4.36
C GLU A 135 -13.29 3.34 -3.23
N VAL A 136 -13.53 2.40 -2.31
CA VAL A 136 -12.81 2.38 -1.03
C VAL A 136 -11.73 1.30 -1.01
N MET A 137 -10.47 1.71 -0.88
CA MET A 137 -9.35 0.85 -0.48
C MET A 137 -9.33 0.81 1.06
N VAL A 138 -9.24 -0.38 1.67
CA VAL A 138 -9.51 -0.53 3.11
C VAL A 138 -8.31 -1.06 3.87
N TYR A 139 -7.77 -0.24 4.79
CA TYR A 139 -6.80 -0.68 5.79
C TYR A 139 -7.45 -1.62 6.79
N CYS A 140 -6.85 -2.77 7.03
CA CYS A 140 -7.42 -3.81 7.89
C CYS A 140 -6.36 -4.62 8.62
N THR A 141 -6.80 -5.46 9.56
CA THR A 141 -5.96 -6.52 10.12
C THR A 141 -5.64 -7.56 9.05
N ASP A 142 -4.65 -8.41 9.32
CA ASP A 142 -4.29 -9.57 8.50
C ASP A 142 -5.21 -10.79 8.73
N ASP A 143 -6.46 -10.56 9.14
CA ASP A 143 -7.47 -11.61 9.30
C ASP A 143 -8.14 -11.94 7.95
N PRO A 144 -7.97 -13.18 7.42
CA PRO A 144 -8.57 -13.56 6.14
C PRO A 144 -10.11 -13.55 6.15
N VAL A 145 -10.73 -13.73 7.31
CA VAL A 145 -12.21 -13.71 7.44
C VAL A 145 -12.72 -12.27 7.33
N TYR A 146 -12.08 -11.32 8.01
CA TYR A 146 -12.44 -9.92 7.87
C TYR A 146 -12.12 -9.37 6.48
N ALA A 147 -11.01 -9.76 5.87
CA ALA A 147 -10.66 -9.38 4.50
C ALA A 147 -11.80 -9.75 3.52
N ARG A 148 -12.36 -10.95 3.62
CA ARG A 148 -13.51 -11.38 2.82
C ARG A 148 -14.77 -10.55 3.12
N LYS A 149 -15.09 -10.28 4.38
CA LYS A 149 -16.23 -9.42 4.74
C LYS A 149 -16.12 -8.02 4.17
N LEU A 150 -14.90 -7.46 4.10
CA LEU A 150 -14.66 -6.15 3.50
C LEU A 150 -14.84 -6.18 1.98
N GLU A 151 -14.34 -7.23 1.31
CA GLU A 151 -14.58 -7.43 -0.12
C GLU A 151 -16.07 -7.58 -0.43
N ASP A 152 -16.80 -8.40 0.32
CA ASP A 152 -18.26 -8.60 0.19
C ASP A 152 -19.04 -7.30 0.46
N ALA A 153 -18.49 -6.38 1.25
CA ALA A 153 -19.07 -5.06 1.52
C ALA A 153 -18.72 -4.00 0.45
N GLY A 154 -17.97 -4.37 -0.60
CA GLY A 154 -17.68 -3.52 -1.75
C GLY A 154 -16.34 -2.79 -1.69
N ALA A 155 -15.37 -3.25 -0.90
CA ALA A 155 -14.01 -2.73 -0.97
C ALA A 155 -13.42 -2.96 -2.37
N VAL A 156 -12.77 -1.95 -2.94
CA VAL A 156 -12.11 -2.07 -4.25
C VAL A 156 -10.66 -2.55 -4.12
N ALA A 157 -10.10 -2.55 -2.93
CA ALA A 157 -8.84 -3.18 -2.57
C ALA A 157 -8.79 -3.49 -1.08
N ILE A 158 -8.13 -4.58 -0.70
CA ILE A 158 -7.87 -4.98 0.68
C ILE A 158 -6.43 -4.64 1.04
N MET A 159 -6.25 -3.94 2.15
CA MET A 159 -4.94 -3.43 2.56
C MET A 159 -4.57 -3.94 3.97
N PRO A 160 -4.19 -5.23 4.10
CA PRO A 160 -3.83 -5.79 5.39
C PRO A 160 -2.52 -5.20 5.91
N LEU A 161 -2.44 -4.96 7.20
CA LEU A 161 -1.19 -4.58 7.85
C LEU A 161 -0.17 -5.74 7.81
N GLY A 162 1.09 -5.44 7.55
CA GLY A 162 2.19 -6.37 7.79
C GLY A 162 2.58 -6.39 9.27
N ALA A 163 2.57 -5.21 9.90
CA ALA A 163 2.81 -4.93 11.31
C ALA A 163 2.22 -3.56 11.66
N PRO A 164 2.20 -3.14 12.92
CA PRO A 164 1.67 -1.83 13.32
C PRO A 164 2.24 -0.66 12.51
N ILE A 165 1.42 0.34 12.25
CA ILE A 165 1.81 1.54 11.49
C ILE A 165 3.09 2.15 12.07
N GLY A 166 4.10 2.38 11.23
CA GLY A 166 5.36 3.00 11.63
C GLY A 166 6.31 2.13 12.46
N SER A 167 5.99 0.84 12.65
CA SER A 167 6.82 -0.07 13.45
C SER A 167 8.08 -0.55 12.73
N GLY A 168 8.04 -0.66 11.40
CA GLY A 168 9.16 -1.20 10.62
C GLY A 168 9.50 -2.67 10.89
N LEU A 169 8.55 -3.44 11.45
CA LEU A 169 8.75 -4.84 11.82
C LEU A 169 8.62 -5.84 10.65
N GLY A 170 8.22 -5.36 9.47
CA GLY A 170 7.99 -6.19 8.30
C GLY A 170 6.68 -6.98 8.35
N VAL A 171 6.55 -7.97 7.46
CA VAL A 171 5.37 -8.86 7.40
C VAL A 171 5.48 -9.91 8.49
N GLN A 172 4.71 -9.77 9.56
CA GLN A 172 4.75 -10.66 10.73
C GLN A 172 4.03 -11.98 10.50
N ASN A 173 2.96 -11.98 9.72
CA ASN A 173 2.19 -13.18 9.43
C ASN A 173 2.04 -13.43 7.91
N PRO A 174 3.08 -13.94 7.26
CA PRO A 174 3.06 -14.18 5.81
C PRO A 174 2.01 -15.22 5.39
N ILE A 175 1.60 -16.11 6.31
CA ILE A 175 0.58 -17.12 6.02
C ILE A 175 -0.78 -16.44 5.82
N ASN A 176 -1.17 -15.55 6.73
CA ASN A 176 -2.44 -14.84 6.63
C ASN A 176 -2.48 -13.94 5.39
N ILE A 177 -1.40 -13.19 5.11
CA ILE A 177 -1.31 -12.36 3.90
C ILE A 177 -1.52 -13.23 2.65
N ARG A 178 -0.86 -14.38 2.58
CA ARG A 178 -1.02 -15.31 1.46
C ARG A 178 -2.46 -15.83 1.33
N LEU A 179 -3.10 -16.22 2.44
CA LEU A 179 -4.50 -16.66 2.44
C LEU A 179 -5.44 -15.55 1.95
N ILE A 180 -5.18 -14.29 2.33
CA ILE A 180 -5.94 -13.14 1.83
C ILE A 180 -5.75 -13.01 0.32
N VAL A 181 -4.50 -13.05 -0.17
CA VAL A 181 -4.20 -12.97 -1.62
C VAL A 181 -4.89 -14.10 -2.40
N GLU A 182 -4.82 -15.33 -1.92
CA GLU A 182 -5.38 -16.50 -2.62
C GLU A 182 -6.92 -16.48 -2.72
N GLN A 183 -7.61 -15.85 -1.75
CA GLN A 183 -9.07 -15.82 -1.73
C GLN A 183 -9.67 -14.54 -2.34
N SER A 184 -8.93 -13.43 -2.39
CA SER A 184 -9.45 -12.13 -2.82
C SER A 184 -9.62 -12.05 -4.34
N LYS A 185 -10.71 -11.40 -4.76
CA LYS A 185 -11.01 -11.05 -6.16
C LYS A 185 -10.65 -9.61 -6.49
N VAL A 186 -10.27 -8.83 -5.48
CA VAL A 186 -9.80 -7.46 -5.60
C VAL A 186 -8.32 -7.38 -5.26
N PRO A 187 -7.58 -6.35 -5.68
CA PRO A 187 -6.18 -6.17 -5.33
C PRO A 187 -5.93 -6.23 -3.83
N VAL A 188 -4.87 -6.93 -3.43
CA VAL A 188 -4.37 -6.97 -2.06
C VAL A 188 -3.05 -6.24 -1.98
N LEU A 189 -2.93 -5.27 -1.10
CA LEU A 189 -1.71 -4.49 -0.91
C LEU A 189 -1.30 -4.53 0.57
N VAL A 190 -0.05 -4.85 0.87
CA VAL A 190 0.43 -4.70 2.24
C VAL A 190 0.53 -3.22 2.58
N ASP A 191 -0.11 -2.84 3.69
CA ASP A 191 -0.15 -1.47 4.20
C ASP A 191 0.33 -1.46 5.66
N ALA A 192 1.30 -0.64 5.96
CA ALA A 192 1.94 -0.55 7.27
C ALA A 192 2.94 -1.68 7.62
N GLY A 193 3.84 -1.35 8.51
CA GLY A 193 4.84 -2.28 9.06
C GLY A 193 6.09 -2.50 8.20
N VAL A 194 6.07 -2.15 6.92
CA VAL A 194 7.26 -2.24 6.07
C VAL A 194 8.32 -1.26 6.55
N GLY A 195 9.51 -1.74 6.83
CA GLY A 195 10.64 -0.97 7.37
C GLY A 195 11.84 -0.86 6.43
N THR A 196 11.98 -1.83 5.51
CA THR A 196 13.11 -1.86 4.59
C THR A 196 12.78 -2.61 3.29
N ALA A 197 13.68 -2.60 2.33
CA ALA A 197 13.52 -3.20 1.01
C ALA A 197 13.15 -4.70 1.05
N SER A 198 13.74 -5.48 1.95
CA SER A 198 13.41 -6.91 2.07
C SER A 198 11.95 -7.14 2.46
N ASP A 199 11.36 -6.29 3.30
CA ASP A 199 9.96 -6.44 3.71
C ASP A 199 9.01 -6.20 2.53
N ALA A 200 9.32 -5.19 1.69
CA ALA A 200 8.58 -4.91 0.47
C ALA A 200 8.68 -6.06 -0.54
N ALA A 201 9.89 -6.63 -0.72
CA ALA A 201 10.09 -7.79 -1.58
C ALA A 201 9.30 -9.00 -1.09
N ILE A 202 9.31 -9.29 0.22
CA ILE A 202 8.53 -10.39 0.82
C ILE A 202 7.03 -10.20 0.55
N ALA A 203 6.48 -9.01 0.74
CA ALA A 203 5.07 -8.74 0.44
C ALA A 203 4.73 -9.06 -1.02
N MET A 204 5.58 -8.66 -1.95
CA MET A 204 5.39 -8.94 -3.37
C MET A 204 5.56 -10.42 -3.72
N GLU A 205 6.52 -11.14 -3.09
CA GLU A 205 6.71 -12.59 -3.25
C GLU A 205 5.51 -13.40 -2.74
N LEU A 206 4.73 -12.88 -1.79
CA LEU A 206 3.49 -13.49 -1.32
C LEU A 206 2.33 -13.36 -2.33
N GLY A 207 2.52 -12.56 -3.39
CA GLY A 207 1.52 -12.35 -4.46
C GLY A 207 0.67 -11.10 -4.27
N CYS A 208 1.03 -10.20 -3.37
CA CYS A 208 0.36 -8.90 -3.26
C CYS A 208 0.48 -8.12 -4.56
N GLU A 209 -0.54 -7.32 -4.87
CA GLU A 209 -0.54 -6.44 -6.04
C GLU A 209 0.29 -5.17 -5.84
N GLY A 210 0.58 -4.82 -4.59
CA GLY A 210 1.43 -3.68 -4.28
C GLY A 210 1.73 -3.55 -2.79
N VAL A 211 2.48 -2.50 -2.46
CA VAL A 211 2.84 -2.14 -1.09
C VAL A 211 2.63 -0.65 -0.91
N LEU A 212 1.99 -0.26 0.20
CA LEU A 212 1.93 1.14 0.63
C LEU A 212 2.89 1.36 1.78
N MET A 213 3.70 2.41 1.70
CA MET A 213 4.61 2.80 2.76
C MET A 213 4.84 4.31 2.83
N ASN A 214 5.18 4.79 4.00
CA ASN A 214 5.57 6.19 4.20
C ASN A 214 6.77 6.29 5.14
N THR A 215 6.62 5.89 6.40
CA THR A 215 7.60 6.08 7.47
C THR A 215 8.95 5.47 7.12
N ALA A 216 8.99 4.29 6.52
CA ALA A 216 10.23 3.61 6.12
C ALA A 216 11.09 4.44 5.16
N ILE A 217 10.46 5.25 4.30
CA ILE A 217 11.17 6.17 3.41
C ILE A 217 11.47 7.48 4.13
N ALA A 218 10.45 8.12 4.71
CA ALA A 218 10.56 9.47 5.26
C ALA A 218 11.53 9.58 6.45
N GLU A 219 11.65 8.52 7.28
CA GLU A 219 12.54 8.47 8.45
C GLU A 219 13.88 7.77 8.18
N ALA A 220 14.15 7.34 6.94
CA ALA A 220 15.48 6.86 6.56
C ALA A 220 16.51 7.98 6.64
N ARG A 221 17.77 7.63 6.93
CA ARG A 221 18.86 8.63 6.90
C ARG A 221 19.01 9.30 5.54
N ASP A 222 18.73 8.56 4.48
CA ASP A 222 18.65 9.06 3.10
C ASP A 222 17.29 8.62 2.51
N PRO A 223 16.25 9.47 2.57
CA PRO A 223 14.93 9.14 2.05
C PRO A 223 14.90 8.87 0.55
N LEU A 224 15.73 9.55 -0.24
CA LEU A 224 15.73 9.36 -1.69
C LEU A 224 16.34 8.01 -2.07
N LEU A 225 17.45 7.65 -1.44
CA LEU A 225 18.07 6.34 -1.63
C LEU A 225 17.14 5.22 -1.16
N MET A 226 16.44 5.38 -0.03
CA MET A 226 15.47 4.40 0.44
C MET A 226 14.27 4.28 -0.50
N ALA A 227 13.75 5.40 -1.03
CA ALA A 227 12.68 5.37 -2.02
C ALA A 227 13.07 4.57 -3.27
N SER A 228 14.28 4.79 -3.77
CA SER A 228 14.85 4.01 -4.88
C SER A 228 15.01 2.53 -4.53
N ALA A 229 15.51 2.21 -3.33
CA ALA A 229 15.64 0.82 -2.87
C ALA A 229 14.30 0.11 -2.79
N MET A 230 13.25 0.79 -2.28
CA MET A 230 11.89 0.24 -2.22
C MET A 230 11.31 -0.03 -3.60
N LYS A 231 11.53 0.87 -4.57
CA LYS A 231 11.16 0.64 -5.97
C LYS A 231 11.75 -0.66 -6.51
N HIS A 232 13.06 -0.85 -6.35
CA HIS A 232 13.73 -2.05 -6.83
C HIS A 232 13.24 -3.31 -6.09
N ALA A 233 12.98 -3.21 -4.79
CA ALA A 233 12.47 -4.33 -3.99
C ALA A 233 11.08 -4.79 -4.45
N VAL A 234 10.17 -3.86 -4.72
CA VAL A 234 8.83 -4.17 -5.23
C VAL A 234 8.91 -4.84 -6.61
N ILE A 235 9.78 -4.35 -7.50
CA ILE A 235 10.00 -4.94 -8.82
C ILE A 235 10.57 -6.36 -8.67
N ALA A 236 11.65 -6.54 -7.91
CA ALA A 236 12.32 -7.82 -7.73
C ALA A 236 11.39 -8.87 -7.08
N GLY A 237 10.62 -8.48 -6.06
CA GLY A 237 9.65 -9.37 -5.41
C GLY A 237 8.54 -9.81 -6.36
N ARG A 238 8.03 -8.89 -7.19
CA ARG A 238 7.02 -9.22 -8.22
C ARG A 238 7.56 -10.15 -9.29
N GLU A 239 8.75 -9.88 -9.80
CA GLU A 239 9.41 -10.77 -10.78
C GLU A 239 9.65 -12.17 -10.20
N SER A 240 10.09 -12.27 -8.93
CA SER A 240 10.23 -13.54 -8.21
C SER A 240 8.92 -14.30 -8.10
N TYR A 241 7.82 -13.61 -7.78
CA TYR A 241 6.48 -14.20 -7.73
C TYR A 241 6.05 -14.75 -9.09
N LEU A 242 6.20 -13.97 -10.16
CA LEU A 242 5.82 -14.35 -11.51
C LEU A 242 6.70 -15.47 -12.09
N ALA A 243 8.00 -15.47 -11.76
CA ALA A 243 8.92 -16.52 -12.15
C ALA A 243 8.61 -17.87 -11.49
N GLY A 244 7.98 -17.82 -10.33
CA GLY A 244 7.68 -19.00 -9.52
C GLY A 244 8.89 -19.48 -8.72
N ARG A 245 8.66 -19.64 -7.43
CA ARG A 245 9.69 -20.10 -6.49
C ARG A 245 10.00 -21.58 -6.68
N MET A 246 11.28 -21.98 -6.62
CA MET A 246 11.64 -23.38 -6.53
C MET A 246 11.03 -24.03 -5.27
N LYS A 247 10.71 -25.32 -5.33
CA LYS A 247 10.18 -26.09 -4.19
C LYS A 247 11.19 -26.09 -3.04
N LYS A 248 10.73 -25.80 -1.83
CA LYS A 248 11.53 -26.03 -0.62
C LYS A 248 11.79 -27.51 -0.48
N ARG A 249 13.04 -27.89 -0.18
CA ARG A 249 13.47 -29.28 0.07
C ARG A 249 14.00 -29.35 1.49
N PHE A 250 13.73 -30.46 2.16
CA PHE A 250 14.22 -30.70 3.50
C PHE A 250 15.71 -31.11 3.50
N TYR A 251 16.11 -31.84 2.46
CA TYR A 251 17.50 -32.27 2.26
C TYR A 251 18.14 -31.54 1.09
N ALA A 252 19.48 -31.50 1.14
CA ALA A 252 20.25 -30.92 0.06
C ALA A 252 20.03 -31.68 -1.27
N ASP A 253 20.04 -30.91 -2.37
CA ASP A 253 20.02 -31.43 -3.73
C ASP A 253 21.18 -30.77 -4.47
N PRO A 254 22.23 -31.51 -4.81
CA PRO A 254 23.44 -30.92 -5.37
C PRO A 254 23.16 -30.27 -6.73
N SER A 255 23.63 -29.05 -6.91
CA SER A 255 23.52 -28.30 -8.17
C SER A 255 24.42 -28.83 -9.28
N SER A 256 25.45 -29.61 -8.93
CA SER A 256 26.36 -30.27 -9.86
C SER A 256 26.32 -31.78 -9.66
N PRO A 257 26.47 -32.60 -10.71
CA PRO A 257 26.55 -34.05 -10.59
C PRO A 257 27.67 -34.46 -9.61
N LEU A 258 27.37 -35.34 -8.67
CA LEU A 258 28.39 -35.89 -7.75
C LEU A 258 29.15 -37.09 -8.33
N ALA A 259 28.64 -37.71 -9.42
CA ALA A 259 29.24 -38.80 -10.11
C ALA A 259 29.77 -38.36 -11.49
N GLY A 260 30.85 -38.93 -11.95
CA GLY A 260 31.46 -38.65 -13.27
C GLY A 260 32.37 -37.43 -13.30
N LEU A 261 32.76 -36.91 -12.14
CA LEU A 261 33.87 -35.97 -12.04
C LEU A 261 35.18 -36.74 -12.18
N ILE A 262 36.06 -36.26 -13.06
CA ILE A 262 37.40 -36.81 -13.29
C ILE A 262 38.23 -36.67 -12.04
#